data_94374fc9e92c51bf3d5b34fb46631988
#
_entry.id   94374fc9e92c51bf3d5b34fb46631988
#
_cell.length_a   1.000
_cell.length_b   1.000
_cell.length_c   1.000
_cell.angle_alpha   90.00
_cell.angle_beta   90.00
_cell.angle_gamma   90.00
#
_symmetry.space_group_name_H-M   'P 1'
#
loop_
_entity.id
_entity.type
_entity.pdbx_description
1 polymer ?
#
loop_
_entity_poly.entity_id
_entity_poly.type
_entity_poly.pdbx_seq_one_letter_code
_entity_poly.pdbx_strand_id
1 'polypeptide(L)'
;RWKGRGNAHAELLVTSQTACLPLPDDVPDDLAVLLSGDALGVPYHSSLKLAHLRPMEGGAERPGGRLRVVIFGLGPVGLSNLMMQTFLGREVVAVDPSDWRRDYALKLGARQVINPTQEDPIAAVKTWTDGLGADVAFEAAGRPETLQACFKAVRTGGTVLINGEQGPVPLSPSDDFIRRDITAIGSWFYQVHEFPAMVALYRQ
;
A
#
# COMPACT_ATOMS: atom_id res chain seq x y z
N ARG A 1 -14.58 -18.54 -8.68
CA ARG A 1 -15.40 -17.87 -7.62
C ARG A 1 -15.99 -18.92 -6.74
N TRP A 2 -15.52 -19.03 -5.52
CA TRP A 2 -16.13 -19.86 -4.50
C TRP A 2 -17.48 -19.24 -4.18
N LYS A 3 -18.57 -19.88 -4.57
CA LYS A 3 -19.93 -19.50 -4.12
C LYS A 3 -20.06 -20.01 -2.70
N GLY A 4 -19.72 -19.16 -1.73
CA GLY A 4 -19.56 -19.50 -0.36
C GLY A 4 -20.76 -20.18 0.25
N ARG A 5 -20.49 -21.24 0.97
CA ARG A 5 -21.38 -21.76 1.99
C ARG A 5 -20.93 -21.16 3.32
N GLY A 6 -21.66 -20.15 3.75
CA GLY A 6 -21.58 -19.64 5.12
C GLY A 6 -20.44 -18.64 5.38
N ASN A 7 -20.73 -17.75 6.28
CA ASN A 7 -19.79 -16.85 6.90
C ASN A 7 -19.09 -17.57 8.04
N ALA A 8 -17.83 -17.20 8.34
CA ALA A 8 -17.03 -17.78 9.42
C ALA A 8 -17.52 -17.46 10.85
N HIS A 9 -18.62 -16.70 11.00
CA HIS A 9 -19.29 -16.47 12.28
C HIS A 9 -20.22 -17.66 12.62
N ALA A 10 -19.60 -18.79 12.90
CA ALA A 10 -20.29 -20.04 13.23
C ALA A 10 -19.35 -20.94 14.04
N GLU A 11 -19.92 -21.83 14.88
CA GLU A 11 -19.16 -22.83 15.63
C GLU A 11 -18.42 -23.82 14.74
N LEU A 12 -18.95 -24.08 13.55
CA LEU A 12 -18.38 -24.99 12.56
C LEU A 12 -18.36 -24.34 11.18
N LEU A 13 -17.22 -24.42 10.51
CA LEU A 13 -17.01 -23.93 9.17
C LEU A 13 -16.55 -25.05 8.26
N VAL A 14 -17.25 -25.26 7.14
CA VAL A 14 -16.79 -26.17 6.08
C VAL A 14 -15.91 -25.39 5.10
N THR A 15 -14.65 -25.73 5.02
CA THR A 15 -13.69 -25.09 4.11
C THR A 15 -12.77 -26.12 3.45
N SER A 16 -11.99 -25.71 2.43
CA SER A 16 -10.99 -26.58 1.82
C SER A 16 -9.79 -26.74 2.74
N GLN A 17 -9.24 -27.93 2.82
CA GLN A 17 -7.99 -28.20 3.55
C GLN A 17 -6.85 -27.29 3.07
N THR A 18 -6.81 -26.95 1.79
CA THR A 18 -5.79 -26.07 1.21
C THR A 18 -5.95 -24.59 1.61
N ALA A 19 -7.08 -24.23 2.20
CA ALA A 19 -7.32 -22.89 2.74
C ALA A 19 -6.97 -22.79 4.24
N CYS A 20 -6.58 -23.90 4.86
CA CYS A 20 -6.17 -23.95 6.26
C CYS A 20 -4.64 -23.87 6.33
N LEU A 21 -4.14 -22.89 7.08
CA LEU A 21 -2.72 -22.73 7.32
C LEU A 21 -2.43 -23.09 8.79
N PRO A 22 -1.40 -23.92 9.07
CA PRO A 22 -0.98 -24.16 10.45
C PRO A 22 -0.55 -22.85 11.10
N LEU A 23 -1.13 -22.54 12.24
CA LEU A 23 -0.72 -21.40 13.06
C LEU A 23 0.35 -21.87 14.05
N PRO A 24 1.55 -21.25 14.09
CA PRO A 24 2.53 -21.56 15.11
C PRO A 24 2.03 -21.23 16.51
N ASP A 25 2.38 -22.04 17.51
CA ASP A 25 1.91 -21.91 18.90
C ASP A 25 2.31 -20.57 19.58
N ASP A 26 3.37 -19.94 19.09
CA ASP A 26 3.87 -18.65 19.57
C ASP A 26 3.19 -17.43 18.93
N VAL A 27 2.25 -17.62 18.00
CA VAL A 27 1.48 -16.54 17.37
C VAL A 27 0.12 -16.42 18.06
N PRO A 28 -0.17 -15.30 18.74
CA PRO A 28 -1.48 -15.06 19.36
C PRO A 28 -2.61 -15.01 18.33
N ASP A 29 -3.82 -15.43 18.70
CA ASP A 29 -4.98 -15.52 17.82
C ASP A 29 -5.37 -14.19 17.18
N ASP A 30 -5.32 -13.10 17.93
CA ASP A 30 -5.60 -11.75 17.44
C ASP A 30 -4.60 -11.31 16.35
N LEU A 31 -3.33 -11.65 16.54
CA LEU A 31 -2.31 -11.42 15.53
C LEU A 31 -2.48 -12.35 14.33
N ALA A 32 -2.86 -13.60 14.55
CA ALA A 32 -3.13 -14.54 13.47
C ALA A 32 -4.20 -14.02 12.50
N VAL A 33 -5.24 -13.39 13.02
CA VAL A 33 -6.28 -12.72 12.21
C VAL A 33 -5.69 -11.60 11.35
N LEU A 34 -4.77 -10.80 11.90
CA LEU A 34 -4.11 -9.72 11.16
C LEU A 34 -3.14 -10.27 10.10
N LEU A 35 -2.35 -11.31 10.44
CA LEU A 35 -1.41 -11.96 9.52
C LEU A 35 -2.12 -12.63 8.35
N SER A 36 -3.25 -13.31 8.61
CA SER A 36 -4.00 -14.03 7.59
C SER A 36 -5.00 -13.15 6.82
N GLY A 37 -5.14 -11.88 7.18
CA GLY A 37 -6.08 -10.93 6.61
C GLY A 37 -5.41 -9.83 5.77
N ASP A 38 -6.23 -8.84 5.41
CA ASP A 38 -5.80 -7.68 4.62
C ASP A 38 -4.79 -6.80 5.35
N ALA A 39 -4.77 -6.84 6.70
CA ALA A 39 -3.97 -5.92 7.50
C ALA A 39 -2.46 -6.16 7.37
N LEU A 40 -1.99 -7.40 7.15
CA LEU A 40 -0.58 -7.71 6.92
C LEU A 40 -0.33 -8.43 5.60
N GLY A 41 -1.30 -9.22 5.12
CA GLY A 41 -1.17 -9.93 3.85
C GLY A 41 -1.03 -9.01 2.64
N VAL A 42 -1.92 -8.02 2.52
CA VAL A 42 -1.87 -7.06 1.40
C VAL A 42 -0.58 -6.24 1.39
N PRO A 43 -0.15 -5.58 2.49
CA PRO A 43 1.09 -4.80 2.49
C PRO A 43 2.34 -5.66 2.28
N TYR A 44 2.38 -6.89 2.79
CA TYR A 44 3.47 -7.82 2.52
C TYR A 44 3.58 -8.15 1.03
N HIS A 45 2.49 -8.61 0.43
CA HIS A 45 2.44 -8.93 -1.00
C HIS A 45 2.75 -7.73 -1.89
N SER A 46 2.21 -6.55 -1.55
CA SER A 46 2.53 -5.29 -2.23
C SER A 46 4.03 -4.97 -2.17
N SER A 47 4.66 -5.21 -1.01
CA SER A 47 6.09 -4.96 -0.82
C SER A 47 6.98 -5.88 -1.67
N LEU A 48 6.58 -7.14 -1.86
CA LEU A 48 7.27 -8.06 -2.76
C LEU A 48 7.25 -7.57 -4.21
N LYS A 49 6.10 -7.05 -4.67
CA LYS A 49 5.99 -6.46 -6.02
C LYS A 49 6.87 -5.24 -6.23
N LEU A 50 7.22 -4.54 -5.15
CA LEU A 50 8.06 -3.34 -5.17
C LEU A 50 9.53 -3.61 -4.80
N ALA A 51 9.92 -4.86 -4.55
CA ALA A 51 11.25 -5.20 -4.04
C ALA A 51 12.40 -4.86 -5.00
N HIS A 52 12.12 -4.76 -6.29
CA HIS A 52 13.10 -4.40 -7.33
C HIS A 52 13.34 -2.89 -7.47
N LEU A 53 12.48 -2.06 -6.88
CA LEU A 53 12.59 -0.60 -7.04
C LEU A 53 13.82 -0.05 -6.31
N ARG A 54 14.41 0.98 -6.91
CA ARG A 54 15.52 1.76 -6.36
C ARG A 54 15.15 3.23 -6.29
N PRO A 55 15.64 3.98 -5.28
CA PRO A 55 15.42 5.42 -5.24
C PRO A 55 16.15 6.09 -6.41
N MET A 56 15.42 6.92 -7.16
CA MET A 56 15.93 7.59 -8.36
C MET A 56 15.87 9.10 -8.21
N GLU A 57 16.82 9.80 -8.83
CA GLU A 57 16.85 11.24 -8.90
C GLU A 57 17.52 11.68 -10.21
N GLY A 58 16.85 12.56 -10.97
CA GLY A 58 17.39 13.04 -12.26
C GLY A 58 17.67 11.94 -13.29
N GLY A 59 16.97 10.80 -13.21
CA GLY A 59 17.17 9.65 -14.11
C GLY A 59 18.30 8.69 -13.68
N ALA A 60 18.99 8.96 -12.57
CA ALA A 60 20.02 8.09 -11.99
C ALA A 60 19.58 7.52 -10.64
N GLU A 61 20.15 6.39 -10.22
CA GLU A 61 19.93 5.87 -8.87
C GLU A 61 20.49 6.86 -7.84
N ARG A 62 19.72 7.15 -6.77
CA ARG A 62 20.13 8.00 -5.65
C ARG A 62 20.86 7.16 -4.61
N PRO A 63 22.20 7.13 -4.58
CA PRO A 63 22.96 6.31 -3.65
C PRO A 63 22.66 6.67 -2.20
N GLY A 64 22.37 5.67 -1.37
CA GLY A 64 22.01 5.88 0.04
C GLY A 64 20.64 6.53 0.26
N GLY A 65 19.91 6.84 -0.81
CA GLY A 65 18.56 7.40 -0.74
C GLY A 65 17.53 6.36 -0.31
N ARG A 66 16.42 6.85 0.26
CA ARG A 66 15.25 6.05 0.57
C ARG A 66 14.19 6.25 -0.50
N LEU A 67 13.39 5.22 -0.79
CA LEU A 67 12.21 5.39 -1.64
C LEU A 67 11.23 6.36 -0.97
N ARG A 68 10.77 7.33 -1.73
CA ARG A 68 9.73 8.30 -1.34
C ARG A 68 8.37 7.74 -1.73
N VAL A 69 7.53 7.47 -0.76
CA VAL A 69 6.23 6.81 -0.93
C VAL A 69 5.11 7.74 -0.50
N VAL A 70 4.07 7.89 -1.32
CA VAL A 70 2.83 8.53 -0.91
C VAL A 70 1.71 7.50 -0.85
N ILE A 71 0.85 7.56 0.19
CA ILE A 71 -0.29 6.67 0.37
C ILE A 71 -1.56 7.50 0.42
N PHE A 72 -2.48 7.25 -0.51
CA PHE A 72 -3.81 7.85 -0.55
C PHE A 72 -4.83 6.92 0.09
N GLY A 73 -5.44 7.39 1.19
CA GLY A 73 -6.36 6.63 2.03
C GLY A 73 -5.66 5.92 3.18
N LEU A 74 -6.10 6.19 4.40
CA LEU A 74 -5.58 5.63 5.65
C LEU A 74 -6.63 4.77 6.37
N GLY A 75 -7.38 3.99 5.60
CA GLY A 75 -8.16 2.86 6.11
C GLY A 75 -7.23 1.73 6.59
N PRO A 76 -7.76 0.56 6.99
CA PRO A 76 -6.94 -0.56 7.46
C PRO A 76 -5.81 -0.92 6.50
N VAL A 77 -6.09 -1.03 5.19
CA VAL A 77 -5.09 -1.35 4.17
C VAL A 77 -4.04 -0.24 4.01
N GLY A 78 -4.47 1.03 4.03
CA GLY A 78 -3.53 2.16 3.91
C GLY A 78 -2.60 2.30 5.11
N LEU A 79 -3.12 2.20 6.34
CA LEU A 79 -2.31 2.23 7.56
C LEU A 79 -1.34 1.05 7.64
N SER A 80 -1.77 -0.14 7.23
CA SER A 80 -0.91 -1.33 7.19
C SER A 80 0.20 -1.20 6.15
N ASN A 81 -0.11 -0.65 4.96
CA ASN A 81 0.93 -0.32 3.98
C ASN A 81 1.91 0.72 4.54
N LEU A 82 1.42 1.77 5.20
CA LEU A 82 2.28 2.78 5.83
C LEU A 82 3.25 2.12 6.83
N MET A 83 2.74 1.29 7.73
CA MET A 83 3.55 0.54 8.70
C MET A 83 4.60 -0.32 8.00
N MET A 84 4.23 -1.08 6.97
CA MET A 84 5.16 -1.91 6.21
C MET A 84 6.22 -1.08 5.47
N GLN A 85 5.83 0.03 4.83
CA GLN A 85 6.78 0.86 4.09
C GLN A 85 7.77 1.56 5.03
N THR A 86 7.32 2.02 6.20
CA THR A 86 8.21 2.61 7.22
C THR A 86 9.13 1.56 7.83
N PHE A 87 8.65 0.36 8.11
CA PHE A 87 9.47 -0.77 8.56
C PHE A 87 10.59 -1.11 7.55
N LEU A 88 10.28 -1.06 6.25
CA LEU A 88 11.27 -1.24 5.18
C LEU A 88 12.21 -0.03 4.98
N GLY A 89 12.18 0.95 5.87
CA GLY A 89 13.05 2.12 5.84
C GLY A 89 12.73 3.13 4.75
N ARG A 90 11.53 3.11 4.16
CA ARG A 90 11.07 4.07 3.16
C ARG A 90 10.55 5.35 3.81
N GLU A 91 10.63 6.48 3.11
CA GLU A 91 10.02 7.73 3.56
C GLU A 91 8.57 7.78 3.10
N VAL A 92 7.62 7.90 4.03
CA VAL A 92 6.19 7.83 3.73
C VAL A 92 5.48 9.13 4.05
N VAL A 93 4.77 9.67 3.07
CA VAL A 93 3.76 10.73 3.23
C VAL A 93 2.39 10.12 3.05
N ALA A 94 1.42 10.52 3.90
CA ALA A 94 0.11 9.89 3.94
C ALA A 94 -1.01 10.93 3.77
N VAL A 95 -2.04 10.59 3.01
CA VAL A 95 -3.14 11.48 2.62
C VAL A 95 -4.47 10.88 3.06
N ASP A 96 -5.19 11.57 3.94
CA ASP A 96 -6.55 11.18 4.37
C ASP A 96 -7.31 12.39 4.93
N PRO A 97 -8.63 12.53 4.70
CA PRO A 97 -9.41 13.61 5.27
C PRO A 97 -9.64 13.51 6.78
N SER A 98 -9.50 12.33 7.39
CA SER A 98 -9.75 12.10 8.82
C SER A 98 -8.57 12.52 9.69
N ASP A 99 -8.79 13.43 10.62
CA ASP A 99 -7.77 13.90 11.57
C ASP A 99 -7.22 12.72 12.39
N TRP A 100 -8.11 11.88 12.95
CA TRP A 100 -7.71 10.73 13.73
C TRP A 100 -6.76 9.78 12.97
N ARG A 101 -7.06 9.49 11.70
CA ARG A 101 -6.23 8.61 10.88
C ARG A 101 -4.87 9.23 10.57
N ARG A 102 -4.83 10.55 10.31
CA ARG A 102 -3.57 11.26 10.10
C ARG A 102 -2.71 11.28 11.34
N ASP A 103 -3.30 11.55 12.51
CA ASP A 103 -2.60 11.51 13.81
C ASP A 103 -2.03 10.12 14.09
N TYR A 104 -2.80 9.07 13.75
CA TYR A 104 -2.34 7.70 13.90
C TYR A 104 -1.22 7.34 12.92
N ALA A 105 -1.30 7.83 11.67
CA ALA A 105 -0.24 7.66 10.69
C ALA A 105 1.11 8.26 11.13
N LEU A 106 1.09 9.42 11.78
CA LEU A 106 2.30 10.01 12.37
C LEU A 106 2.91 9.11 13.45
N LYS A 107 2.08 8.49 14.30
CA LYS A 107 2.55 7.54 15.34
C LYS A 107 3.15 6.28 14.72
N LEU A 108 2.70 5.87 13.54
CA LEU A 108 3.22 4.73 12.78
C LEU A 108 4.46 5.07 11.93
N GLY A 109 4.96 6.32 12.01
CA GLY A 109 6.20 6.72 11.36
C GLY A 109 6.03 7.43 10.02
N ALA A 110 4.82 7.91 9.67
CA ALA A 110 4.68 8.82 8.53
C ALA A 110 5.53 10.07 8.75
N ARG A 111 6.30 10.46 7.72
CA ARG A 111 7.09 11.69 7.75
C ARG A 111 6.22 12.94 7.77
N GLN A 112 5.11 12.90 7.03
CA GLN A 112 4.15 13.98 6.88
C GLN A 112 2.77 13.40 6.60
N VAL A 113 1.74 14.13 7.00
CA VAL A 113 0.35 13.84 6.68
C VAL A 113 -0.29 15.03 5.99
N ILE A 114 -1.19 14.76 5.05
CA ILE A 114 -1.84 15.76 4.21
C ILE A 114 -3.36 15.62 4.36
N ASN A 115 -4.03 16.75 4.62
CA ASN A 115 -5.49 16.81 4.56
C ASN A 115 -5.93 17.28 3.17
N PRO A 116 -6.48 16.42 2.32
CA PRO A 116 -6.87 16.78 0.96
C PRO A 116 -8.07 17.73 0.88
N THR A 117 -8.73 18.03 2.01
CA THR A 117 -9.79 19.02 2.08
C THR A 117 -9.27 20.44 2.37
N GLN A 118 -7.99 20.57 2.77
CA GLN A 118 -7.37 21.83 3.15
C GLN A 118 -6.24 22.25 2.20
N GLU A 119 -5.58 21.29 1.57
CA GLU A 119 -4.49 21.56 0.64
C GLU A 119 -4.50 20.58 -0.54
N ASP A 120 -3.88 20.97 -1.66
CA ASP A 120 -3.69 20.07 -2.81
C ASP A 120 -2.62 19.01 -2.50
N PRO A 121 -2.99 17.73 -2.38
CA PRO A 121 -2.05 16.69 -2.04
C PRO A 121 -0.96 16.47 -3.11
N ILE A 122 -1.25 16.76 -4.38
CA ILE A 122 -0.28 16.61 -5.46
C ILE A 122 0.79 17.69 -5.34
N ALA A 123 0.38 18.93 -5.09
CA ALA A 123 1.31 20.05 -4.86
C ALA A 123 2.18 19.81 -3.61
N ALA A 124 1.58 19.33 -2.52
CA ALA A 124 2.30 18.99 -1.28
C ALA A 124 3.34 17.87 -1.50
N VAL A 125 2.98 16.80 -2.22
CA VAL A 125 3.92 15.72 -2.57
C VAL A 125 5.05 16.23 -3.45
N LYS A 126 4.77 17.07 -4.44
CA LYS A 126 5.80 17.67 -5.28
C LYS A 126 6.73 18.58 -4.49
N THR A 127 6.22 19.38 -3.57
CA THR A 127 7.04 20.21 -2.68
C THR A 127 7.99 19.35 -1.85
N TRP A 128 7.49 18.28 -1.26
CA TRP A 128 8.29 17.32 -0.49
C TRP A 128 9.38 16.63 -1.32
N THR A 129 9.17 16.47 -2.61
CA THR A 129 10.05 15.74 -3.53
C THR A 129 10.84 16.64 -4.47
N ASP A 130 11.01 17.92 -4.15
CA ASP A 130 11.77 18.90 -4.94
C ASP A 130 11.22 19.05 -6.38
N GLY A 131 9.92 18.96 -6.55
CA GLY A 131 9.21 19.08 -7.82
C GLY A 131 9.07 17.78 -8.62
N LEU A 132 9.78 16.72 -8.24
CA LEU A 132 9.86 15.47 -9.01
C LEU A 132 8.57 14.62 -8.92
N GLY A 133 8.01 14.47 -7.74
CA GLY A 133 6.98 13.50 -7.38
C GLY A 133 7.54 12.28 -6.65
N ALA A 134 6.66 11.48 -6.06
CA ALA A 134 7.03 10.29 -5.29
C ALA A 134 7.55 9.16 -6.20
N ASP A 135 8.42 8.29 -5.67
CA ASP A 135 8.85 7.07 -6.37
C ASP A 135 7.68 6.09 -6.53
N VAL A 136 6.84 6.00 -5.48
CA VAL A 136 5.68 5.11 -5.45
C VAL A 136 4.47 5.84 -4.86
N ALA A 137 3.30 5.67 -5.49
CA ALA A 137 2.03 6.08 -4.93
C ALA A 137 1.15 4.85 -4.71
N PHE A 138 0.62 4.70 -3.49
CA PHE A 138 -0.37 3.68 -3.14
C PHE A 138 -1.77 4.26 -3.21
N GLU A 139 -2.63 3.61 -3.96
CA GLU A 139 -4.07 3.84 -3.92
C GLU A 139 -4.71 2.83 -2.96
N ALA A 140 -5.18 3.30 -1.80
CA ALA A 140 -5.78 2.50 -0.74
C ALA A 140 -7.13 3.07 -0.24
N ALA A 141 -7.69 4.05 -0.95
CA ALA A 141 -8.99 4.66 -0.63
C ALA A 141 -10.15 4.03 -1.42
N GLY A 142 -9.86 3.37 -2.54
CA GLY A 142 -10.87 2.76 -3.40
C GLY A 142 -11.74 3.81 -4.11
N ARG A 143 -11.16 4.93 -4.55
CA ARG A 143 -11.87 6.01 -5.22
C ARG A 143 -11.22 6.39 -6.56
N PRO A 144 -11.99 6.64 -7.62
CA PRO A 144 -11.46 7.08 -8.91
C PRO A 144 -10.55 8.30 -8.80
N GLU A 145 -10.91 9.27 -7.97
CA GLU A 145 -10.18 10.53 -7.81
C GLU A 145 -8.82 10.30 -7.15
N THR A 146 -8.73 9.38 -6.19
CA THR A 146 -7.47 9.05 -5.53
C THR A 146 -6.54 8.26 -6.44
N LEU A 147 -7.06 7.39 -7.31
CA LEU A 147 -6.25 6.73 -8.31
C LEU A 147 -5.66 7.74 -9.32
N GLN A 148 -6.47 8.66 -9.82
CA GLN A 148 -5.99 9.73 -10.70
C GLN A 148 -4.94 10.63 -9.99
N ALA A 149 -5.15 10.90 -8.69
CA ALA A 149 -4.17 11.63 -7.89
C ALA A 149 -2.84 10.86 -7.76
N CYS A 150 -2.88 9.53 -7.60
CA CYS A 150 -1.68 8.69 -7.58
C CYS A 150 -0.85 8.86 -8.86
N PHE A 151 -1.49 8.79 -10.03
CA PHE A 151 -0.79 9.01 -11.31
C PHE A 151 -0.14 10.40 -11.41
N LYS A 152 -0.79 11.43 -10.87
CA LYS A 152 -0.25 12.81 -10.88
C LYS A 152 0.86 13.03 -9.85
N ALA A 153 0.82 12.29 -8.74
CA ALA A 153 1.75 12.45 -7.62
C ALA A 153 3.08 11.73 -7.81
N VAL A 154 3.14 10.67 -8.64
CA VAL A 154 4.40 9.97 -8.91
C VAL A 154 5.28 10.75 -9.90
N ARG A 155 6.58 10.55 -9.80
CA ARG A 155 7.56 11.07 -10.76
C ARG A 155 7.49 10.34 -12.11
N THR A 156 8.16 10.86 -13.11
CA THR A 156 8.44 10.12 -14.34
C THR A 156 9.24 8.85 -14.01
N GLY A 157 8.87 7.72 -14.61
CA GLY A 157 9.41 6.39 -14.27
C GLY A 157 8.98 5.89 -12.89
N GLY A 158 7.96 6.51 -12.27
CA GLY A 158 7.43 6.10 -10.98
C GLY A 158 6.43 4.95 -11.06
N THR A 159 6.01 4.45 -9.91
CA THR A 159 5.09 3.31 -9.81
C THR A 159 3.81 3.68 -9.07
N VAL A 160 2.66 3.36 -9.63
CA VAL A 160 1.35 3.41 -8.96
C VAL A 160 0.97 1.99 -8.55
N LEU A 161 0.79 1.76 -7.24
CA LEU A 161 0.34 0.50 -6.69
C LEU A 161 -1.12 0.63 -6.23
N ILE A 162 -1.99 -0.25 -6.73
CA ILE A 162 -3.43 -0.19 -6.55
C ILE A 162 -3.87 -1.33 -5.64
N ASN A 163 -4.35 -0.98 -4.43
CA ASN A 163 -4.95 -1.90 -3.47
C ASN A 163 -6.47 -1.67 -3.31
N GLY A 164 -6.94 -0.43 -3.47
CA GLY A 164 -8.34 -0.09 -3.31
C GLY A 164 -9.21 -0.64 -4.44
N GLU A 165 -10.27 -1.37 -4.10
CA GLU A 165 -11.28 -1.77 -5.07
C GLU A 165 -12.18 -0.59 -5.43
N GLN A 166 -12.33 -0.35 -6.73
CA GLN A 166 -13.11 0.76 -7.25
C GLN A 166 -13.71 0.44 -8.62
N GLY A 167 -14.65 1.27 -9.03
CA GLY A 167 -15.26 1.20 -10.36
C GLY A 167 -14.30 1.67 -11.47
N PRO A 168 -14.80 1.79 -12.71
CA PRO A 168 -14.02 2.27 -13.84
C PRO A 168 -13.44 3.66 -13.59
N VAL A 169 -12.17 3.84 -13.95
CA VAL A 169 -11.45 5.10 -13.82
C VAL A 169 -10.97 5.54 -15.21
N PRO A 170 -11.27 6.75 -15.66
CA PRO A 170 -10.74 7.25 -16.92
C PRO A 170 -9.25 7.59 -16.76
N LEU A 171 -8.41 6.95 -17.58
CA LEU A 171 -6.97 7.19 -17.67
C LEU A 171 -6.61 7.37 -19.15
N SER A 172 -5.69 8.30 -19.43
CA SER A 172 -5.11 8.50 -20.75
C SER A 172 -3.87 7.64 -20.92
N PRO A 173 -3.85 6.66 -21.85
CA PRO A 173 -2.65 5.88 -22.10
C PRO A 173 -1.42 6.75 -22.42
N SER A 174 -1.60 7.84 -23.17
CA SER A 174 -0.51 8.74 -23.52
C SER A 174 0.00 9.57 -22.36
N ASP A 175 -0.91 10.22 -21.60
CA ASP A 175 -0.51 11.23 -20.61
C ASP A 175 -0.24 10.61 -19.24
N ASP A 176 -1.01 9.58 -18.86
CA ASP A 176 -0.85 8.93 -17.56
C ASP A 176 0.24 7.84 -17.57
N PHE A 177 0.57 7.25 -18.74
CA PHE A 177 1.55 6.17 -18.85
C PHE A 177 2.73 6.52 -19.74
N ILE A 178 2.52 6.59 -21.07
CA ILE A 178 3.61 6.54 -22.07
C ILE A 178 4.57 7.71 -21.91
N ARG A 179 4.06 8.96 -21.87
CA ARG A 179 4.91 10.17 -21.80
C ARG A 179 5.66 10.32 -20.49
N ARG A 180 5.28 9.57 -19.48
CA ARG A 180 5.87 9.62 -18.14
C ARG A 180 6.48 8.29 -17.72
N ASP A 181 6.43 7.27 -18.57
CA ASP A 181 6.99 5.94 -18.31
C ASP A 181 6.52 5.35 -16.97
N ILE A 182 5.21 5.45 -16.69
CA ILE A 182 4.61 5.03 -15.43
C ILE A 182 4.32 3.53 -15.45
N THR A 183 4.70 2.84 -14.37
CA THR A 183 4.27 1.48 -14.08
C THR A 183 3.05 1.50 -13.16
N ALA A 184 1.97 0.81 -13.55
CA ALA A 184 0.83 0.57 -12.67
C ALA A 184 0.74 -0.91 -12.29
N ILE A 185 0.60 -1.20 -11.00
CA ILE A 185 0.58 -2.55 -10.45
C ILE A 185 -0.67 -2.74 -9.59
N GLY A 186 -1.54 -3.68 -9.97
CA GLY A 186 -2.59 -4.16 -9.08
C GLY A 186 -2.03 -5.13 -8.04
N SER A 187 -2.44 -4.97 -6.79
CA SER A 187 -2.06 -5.90 -5.73
C SER A 187 -3.29 -6.21 -4.88
N TRP A 188 -3.72 -7.46 -4.93
CA TRP A 188 -4.90 -7.95 -4.24
C TRP A 188 -4.55 -8.43 -2.83
N PHE A 189 -4.67 -9.70 -2.62
CA PHE A 189 -4.40 -10.42 -1.38
C PHE A 189 -2.99 -11.01 -1.43
N TYR A 190 -2.55 -11.74 -0.41
CA TYR A 190 -1.29 -12.48 -0.44
C TYR A 190 -1.48 -13.89 -1.04
N GLN A 191 -0.38 -14.51 -1.44
CA GLN A 191 -0.38 -15.90 -1.87
C GLN A 191 -0.18 -16.82 -0.67
N VAL A 192 -0.89 -17.96 -0.63
CA VAL A 192 -0.85 -18.89 0.51
C VAL A 192 0.58 -19.29 0.91
N HIS A 193 1.47 -19.44 -0.06
CA HIS A 193 2.88 -19.79 0.19
C HIS A 193 3.71 -18.66 0.83
N GLU A 194 3.20 -17.43 0.88
CA GLU A 194 3.86 -16.27 1.52
C GLU A 194 3.64 -16.27 3.05
N PHE A 195 2.64 -16.99 3.56
CA PHE A 195 2.28 -16.97 4.97
C PHE A 195 3.45 -17.30 5.92
N PRO A 196 4.28 -18.35 5.69
CA PRO A 196 5.43 -18.63 6.55
C PRO A 196 6.42 -17.47 6.63
N ALA A 197 6.63 -16.75 5.51
CA ALA A 197 7.53 -15.61 5.48
C ALA A 197 6.94 -14.39 6.21
N MET A 198 5.61 -14.20 6.18
CA MET A 198 4.92 -13.16 6.96
C MET A 198 5.05 -13.43 8.46
N VAL A 199 4.90 -14.68 8.91
CA VAL A 199 5.14 -15.09 10.31
C VAL A 199 6.60 -14.84 10.71
N ALA A 200 7.55 -15.17 9.84
CA ALA A 200 8.97 -14.91 10.10
C ALA A 200 9.29 -13.41 10.21
N LEU A 201 8.63 -12.57 9.40
CA LEU A 201 8.77 -11.11 9.47
C LEU A 201 8.24 -10.54 10.79
N TYR A 202 7.13 -11.06 11.29
CA TYR A 202 6.58 -10.65 12.58
C TYR A 202 7.55 -10.90 13.76
N ARG A 203 8.36 -11.93 13.68
CA ARG A 203 9.30 -12.31 14.75
C ARG A 203 10.59 -11.47 14.79
N GLN A 204 10.77 -10.51 13.87
CA GLN A 204 11.91 -9.59 13.80
C GLN A 204 11.68 -8.31 14.61
#